data_740465bee7dd1e85d8ec5620dad1d813
#
_entry.id   740465bee7dd1e85d8ec5620dad1d813
#
_cell.length_a   1.000
_cell.length_b   1.000
_cell.length_c   1.000
_cell.angle_alpha   90.00
_cell.angle_beta   90.00
_cell.angle_gamma   90.00
#
_symmetry.space_group_name_H-M   'P 1'
#
loop_
_entity.id
_entity.type
_entity.pdbx_description
1 polymer ?
#
loop_
_entity_poly.entity_id
_entity_poly.type
_entity_poly.pdbx_seq_one_letter_code
_entity_poly.pdbx_strand_id
1 'polypeptide(L)'
;MLDAALARFLESGYAATTVDSIADDAGVSAATIFKSYGGKPGLVRALCERALKGAGPIPAEHRSEELKQAEPDSRRLIEGWGRLTAEVAPRVAPILLLLRDAASGDPLASALHGELDRSRLKRMSLNARHLVAAGHVRPGLGLAATRDVLWLYSSPELYDLLVRRRRWSVDRYSQFVADAMIAALL
;
A
#
# COMPACT_ATOMS: atom_id res chain seq x y z
N MET A 1 -9.82 -19.13 2.41
CA MET A 1 -9.51 -18.71 1.02
C MET A 1 -8.43 -17.62 0.98
N LEU A 2 -8.63 -16.42 1.53
CA LEU A 2 -7.61 -15.35 1.43
C LEU A 2 -6.29 -15.69 2.11
N ASP A 3 -6.28 -16.43 3.21
CA ASP A 3 -5.02 -16.84 3.86
C ASP A 3 -4.28 -17.90 3.05
N ALA A 4 -4.98 -18.87 2.48
CA ALA A 4 -4.42 -19.84 1.56
C ALA A 4 -3.84 -19.15 0.31
N ALA A 5 -4.59 -18.21 -0.28
CA ALA A 5 -4.12 -17.43 -1.42
C ALA A 5 -2.85 -16.63 -1.09
N LEU A 6 -2.81 -15.94 0.05
CA LEU A 6 -1.63 -15.18 0.47
C LEU A 6 -0.42 -16.10 0.67
N ALA A 7 -0.59 -17.22 1.36
CA ALA A 7 0.48 -18.18 1.58
C ALA A 7 1.06 -18.70 0.26
N ARG A 8 0.20 -19.15 -0.66
CA ARG A 8 0.61 -19.63 -1.99
C ARG A 8 1.31 -18.55 -2.81
N PHE A 9 0.77 -17.35 -2.84
CA PHE A 9 1.40 -16.25 -3.58
C PHE A 9 2.79 -15.89 -3.03
N LEU A 10 2.97 -15.91 -1.71
CA LEU A 10 4.28 -15.60 -1.09
C LEU A 10 5.29 -16.74 -1.24
N GLU A 11 4.83 -17.99 -1.28
CA GLU A 11 5.68 -19.16 -1.43
C GLU A 11 6.12 -19.39 -2.88
N SER A 12 5.16 -19.42 -3.80
CA SER A 12 5.37 -19.83 -5.20
C SER A 12 5.41 -18.66 -6.19
N GLY A 13 5.09 -17.46 -5.77
CA GLY A 13 4.92 -16.29 -6.64
C GLY A 13 3.56 -16.25 -7.33
N TYR A 14 3.21 -15.08 -7.88
CA TYR A 14 1.90 -14.88 -8.53
C TYR A 14 1.73 -15.75 -9.78
N ALA A 15 2.75 -15.84 -10.64
CA ALA A 15 2.68 -16.54 -11.92
C ALA A 15 2.46 -18.05 -11.73
N ALA A 16 3.25 -18.68 -10.85
CA ALA A 16 3.19 -20.13 -10.62
C ALA A 16 1.98 -20.59 -9.79
N THR A 17 1.35 -19.69 -9.05
CA THR A 17 0.15 -20.01 -8.26
C THR A 17 -1.08 -20.15 -9.15
N THR A 18 -1.83 -21.26 -9.02
CA THR A 18 -3.09 -21.52 -9.73
C THR A 18 -4.29 -21.35 -8.80
N VAL A 19 -5.48 -21.10 -9.37
CA VAL A 19 -6.73 -21.06 -8.59
C VAL A 19 -7.01 -22.43 -7.96
N ASP A 20 -6.68 -23.52 -8.66
CA ASP A 20 -6.88 -24.89 -8.18
C ASP A 20 -6.02 -25.15 -6.94
N SER A 21 -4.72 -24.76 -6.96
CA SER A 21 -3.86 -24.96 -5.81
C SER A 21 -4.31 -24.16 -4.58
N ILE A 22 -4.88 -22.98 -4.78
CA ILE A 22 -5.46 -22.16 -3.70
C ILE A 22 -6.76 -22.83 -3.19
N ALA A 23 -7.57 -23.39 -4.09
CA ALA A 23 -8.81 -24.05 -3.74
C ALA A 23 -8.57 -25.29 -2.88
N ASP A 24 -7.58 -26.11 -3.27
CA ASP A 24 -7.15 -27.31 -2.53
C ASP A 24 -6.71 -26.93 -1.11
N ASP A 25 -5.84 -25.92 -0.96
CA ASP A 25 -5.37 -25.46 0.35
C ASP A 25 -6.49 -24.85 1.21
N ALA A 26 -7.47 -24.25 0.57
CA ALA A 26 -8.59 -23.61 1.27
C ALA A 26 -9.75 -24.58 1.57
N GLY A 27 -9.71 -25.81 1.09
CA GLY A 27 -10.76 -26.81 1.25
C GLY A 27 -12.05 -26.40 0.53
N VAL A 28 -11.97 -25.74 -0.63
CA VAL A 28 -13.10 -25.28 -1.42
C VAL A 28 -12.93 -25.67 -2.89
N SER A 29 -13.97 -25.53 -3.72
CA SER A 29 -13.83 -25.72 -5.16
C SER A 29 -13.25 -24.46 -5.84
N ALA A 30 -12.54 -24.65 -6.97
CA ALA A 30 -12.10 -23.54 -7.82
C ALA A 30 -13.31 -22.67 -8.28
N ALA A 31 -14.45 -23.27 -8.56
CA ALA A 31 -15.67 -22.55 -8.89
C ALA A 31 -16.12 -21.58 -7.78
N THR A 32 -15.92 -21.95 -6.52
CA THR A 32 -16.20 -21.07 -5.37
C THR A 32 -15.30 -19.83 -5.39
N ILE A 33 -14.01 -20.01 -5.68
CA ILE A 33 -13.06 -18.89 -5.80
C ILE A 33 -13.42 -17.97 -6.96
N PHE A 34 -13.74 -18.54 -8.14
CA PHE A 34 -14.16 -17.74 -9.30
C PHE A 34 -15.45 -16.97 -9.02
N LYS A 35 -16.43 -17.58 -8.38
CA LYS A 35 -17.70 -16.93 -8.00
C LYS A 35 -17.49 -15.80 -7.02
N SER A 36 -16.58 -15.96 -6.03
CA SER A 36 -16.39 -15.00 -4.95
C SER A 36 -15.44 -13.88 -5.31
N TYR A 37 -14.41 -14.15 -6.12
CA TYR A 37 -13.29 -13.23 -6.38
C TYR A 37 -13.00 -13.01 -7.86
N GLY A 38 -13.58 -13.78 -8.78
CA GLY A 38 -13.27 -13.68 -10.22
C GLY A 38 -11.87 -14.19 -10.59
N GLY A 39 -11.23 -14.99 -9.72
CA GLY A 39 -9.89 -15.58 -9.94
C GLY A 39 -8.74 -14.84 -9.22
N LYS A 40 -7.50 -15.08 -9.66
CA LYS A 40 -6.30 -14.52 -9.01
C LYS A 40 -6.31 -13.00 -8.86
N PRO A 41 -6.67 -12.19 -9.87
CA PRO A 41 -6.69 -10.73 -9.71
C PRO A 41 -7.65 -10.25 -8.61
N GLY A 42 -8.81 -10.86 -8.49
CA GLY A 42 -9.78 -10.51 -7.44
C GLY A 42 -9.33 -10.94 -6.06
N LEU A 43 -8.65 -12.10 -5.93
CA LEU A 43 -8.02 -12.51 -4.68
C LEU A 43 -6.97 -11.48 -4.22
N VAL A 44 -6.14 -11.00 -5.14
CA VAL A 44 -5.13 -9.99 -4.80
C VAL A 44 -5.76 -8.65 -4.40
N ARG A 45 -6.83 -8.20 -5.09
CA ARG A 45 -7.57 -7.00 -4.66
C ARG A 45 -8.10 -7.14 -3.24
N ALA A 46 -8.76 -8.27 -2.96
CA ALA A 46 -9.28 -8.56 -1.62
C ALA A 46 -8.19 -8.65 -0.55
N LEU A 47 -7.00 -9.18 -0.91
CA LEU A 47 -5.83 -9.18 -0.03
C LEU A 47 -5.32 -7.77 0.25
N CYS A 48 -5.22 -6.90 -0.76
CA CYS A 48 -4.85 -5.50 -0.59
C CYS A 48 -5.87 -4.75 0.27
N GLU A 49 -7.17 -4.92 0.03
CA GLU A 49 -8.24 -4.32 0.83
C GLU A 49 -8.15 -4.75 2.30
N ARG A 50 -7.94 -6.05 2.55
CA ARG A 50 -7.74 -6.59 3.89
C ARG A 50 -6.48 -6.03 4.55
N ALA A 51 -5.39 -5.92 3.81
CA ALA A 51 -4.13 -5.35 4.30
C ALA A 51 -4.27 -3.87 4.69
N LEU A 52 -5.03 -3.09 3.93
CA LEU A 52 -5.32 -1.68 4.20
C LEU A 52 -6.25 -1.46 5.39
N LYS A 53 -7.16 -2.40 5.67
CA LYS A 53 -7.96 -2.35 6.92
C LYS A 53 -7.08 -2.50 8.16
N GLY A 54 -6.05 -3.33 8.09
CA GLY A 54 -5.18 -3.60 9.21
C GLY A 54 -5.86 -4.39 10.33
N ALA A 55 -5.49 -4.09 11.57
CA ALA A 55 -6.07 -4.72 12.76
C ALA A 55 -7.40 -4.06 13.20
N GLY A 56 -7.78 -2.93 12.62
CA GLY A 56 -8.96 -2.16 13.00
C GLY A 56 -10.12 -2.26 12.00
N PRO A 57 -11.32 -1.79 12.37
CA PRO A 57 -12.48 -1.81 11.49
C PRO A 57 -12.40 -0.75 10.37
N ILE A 58 -11.59 0.30 10.55
CA ILE A 58 -11.53 1.47 9.68
C ILE A 58 -10.35 1.34 8.71
N PRO A 59 -10.59 1.35 7.39
CA PRO A 59 -9.51 1.31 6.39
C PRO A 59 -8.52 2.47 6.55
N ALA A 60 -7.25 2.24 6.22
CA ALA A 60 -6.20 3.24 6.30
C ALA A 60 -6.53 4.55 5.55
N GLU A 61 -7.27 4.44 4.46
CA GLU A 61 -7.72 5.60 3.70
C GLU A 61 -8.65 6.51 4.48
N HIS A 62 -9.62 5.95 5.21
CA HIS A 62 -10.52 6.72 6.06
C HIS A 62 -9.78 7.32 7.25
N ARG A 63 -8.86 6.56 7.87
CA ARG A 63 -8.01 7.07 8.95
C ARG A 63 -7.12 8.24 8.48
N SER A 64 -6.66 8.21 7.23
CA SER A 64 -5.93 9.32 6.62
C SER A 64 -6.82 10.56 6.45
N GLU A 65 -8.11 10.40 6.13
CA GLU A 65 -9.07 11.52 6.07
C GLU A 65 -9.37 12.07 7.47
N GLU A 66 -9.60 11.19 8.45
CA GLU A 66 -9.80 11.58 9.85
C GLU A 66 -8.62 12.39 10.40
N LEU A 67 -7.38 11.97 10.10
CA LEU A 67 -6.17 12.71 10.48
C LEU A 67 -6.18 14.14 9.90
N LYS A 68 -6.56 14.33 8.63
CA LYS A 68 -6.65 15.67 8.01
C LYS A 68 -7.69 16.57 8.67
N GLN A 69 -8.76 15.99 9.19
CA GLN A 69 -9.82 16.72 9.87
C GLN A 69 -9.46 17.05 11.33
N ALA A 70 -8.74 16.16 11.99
CA ALA A 70 -8.45 16.25 13.41
C ALA A 70 -7.15 17.02 13.72
N GLU A 71 -6.19 17.06 12.79
CA GLU A 71 -4.86 17.63 13.05
C GLU A 71 -4.58 18.85 12.15
N PRO A 72 -4.68 20.06 12.69
CA PRO A 72 -4.40 21.29 11.96
C PRO A 72 -2.92 21.58 11.77
N ASP A 73 -2.04 21.00 12.60
CA ASP A 73 -0.59 21.15 12.48
C ASP A 73 -0.04 20.19 11.42
N SER A 74 0.54 20.73 10.35
CA SER A 74 1.03 19.93 9.23
C SER A 74 2.16 18.99 9.58
N ARG A 75 3.03 19.35 10.53
CA ARG A 75 4.09 18.47 10.99
C ARG A 75 3.50 17.23 11.66
N ARG A 76 2.57 17.43 12.60
CA ARG A 76 1.88 16.33 13.30
C ARG A 76 1.02 15.49 12.35
N LEU A 77 0.39 16.13 11.36
CA LEU A 77 -0.34 15.44 10.31
C LEU A 77 0.57 14.50 9.51
N ILE A 78 1.75 14.99 9.08
CA ILE A 78 2.73 14.18 8.34
C ILE A 78 3.30 13.07 9.22
N GLU A 79 3.57 13.32 10.49
CA GLU A 79 3.94 12.27 11.47
C GLU A 79 2.86 11.19 11.58
N GLY A 80 1.58 11.60 11.61
CA GLY A 80 0.42 10.69 11.56
C GLY A 80 0.42 9.83 10.30
N TRP A 81 0.66 10.41 9.14
CA TRP A 81 0.78 9.65 7.89
C TRP A 81 2.01 8.74 7.85
N GLY A 82 3.13 9.13 8.45
CA GLY A 82 4.31 8.27 8.61
C GLY A 82 3.99 7.02 9.43
N ARG A 83 3.31 7.19 10.58
CA ARG A 83 2.83 6.08 11.40
C ARG A 83 1.87 5.17 10.64
N LEU A 84 0.90 5.74 9.94
CA LEU A 84 -0.07 4.99 9.15
C LEU A 84 0.61 4.20 8.02
N THR A 85 1.58 4.81 7.33
CA THR A 85 2.39 4.15 6.30
C THR A 85 3.15 2.96 6.88
N ALA A 86 3.82 3.14 8.01
CA ALA A 86 4.59 2.08 8.66
C ALA A 86 3.71 0.93 9.20
N GLU A 87 2.49 1.23 9.64
CA GLU A 87 1.52 0.22 10.06
C GLU A 87 1.02 -0.64 8.89
N VAL A 88 0.76 -0.01 7.74
CA VAL A 88 0.19 -0.67 6.56
C VAL A 88 1.25 -1.45 5.77
N ALA A 89 2.46 -0.90 5.66
CA ALA A 89 3.51 -1.42 4.79
C ALA A 89 3.85 -2.92 5.00
N PRO A 90 3.96 -3.45 6.24
CA PRO A 90 4.26 -4.87 6.46
C PRO A 90 3.27 -5.83 5.80
N ARG A 91 2.02 -5.42 5.66
CA ARG A 91 0.92 -6.23 5.12
C ARG A 91 0.74 -6.03 3.62
N VAL A 92 0.87 -4.79 3.13
CA VAL A 92 0.57 -4.48 1.73
C VAL A 92 1.79 -4.58 0.82
N ALA A 93 2.99 -4.24 1.31
CA ALA A 93 4.18 -4.22 0.47
C ALA A 93 4.52 -5.60 -0.12
N PRO A 94 4.45 -6.74 0.61
CA PRO A 94 4.71 -8.06 0.01
C PRO A 94 3.79 -8.37 -1.18
N ILE A 95 2.52 -7.95 -1.12
CA ILE A 95 1.53 -8.19 -2.18
C ILE A 95 1.84 -7.33 -3.41
N LEU A 96 2.14 -6.05 -3.22
CA LEU A 96 2.46 -5.14 -4.33
C LEU A 96 3.77 -5.49 -5.02
N LEU A 97 4.80 -5.88 -4.26
CA LEU A 97 6.08 -6.33 -4.80
C LEU A 97 5.94 -7.63 -5.59
N LEU A 98 5.14 -8.57 -5.09
CA LEU A 98 4.80 -9.81 -5.80
C LEU A 98 4.18 -9.53 -7.18
N LEU A 99 3.23 -8.59 -7.25
CA LEU A 99 2.62 -8.18 -8.52
C LEU A 99 3.59 -7.48 -9.44
N ARG A 100 4.42 -6.58 -8.91
CA ARG A 100 5.47 -5.91 -9.67
C ARG A 100 6.41 -6.92 -10.32
N ASP A 101 6.85 -7.90 -9.55
CA ASP A 101 7.79 -8.91 -10.03
C ASP A 101 7.16 -9.83 -11.11
N ALA A 102 5.84 -10.07 -11.03
CA ALA A 102 5.10 -10.83 -12.04
C ALA A 102 4.73 -10.01 -13.29
N ALA A 103 4.71 -8.68 -13.20
CA ALA A 103 4.19 -7.78 -14.24
C ALA A 103 4.94 -7.86 -15.57
N SER A 104 6.21 -8.27 -15.56
CA SER A 104 7.01 -8.43 -16.79
C SER A 104 6.61 -9.65 -17.63
N GLY A 105 6.02 -10.67 -17.02
CA GLY A 105 5.66 -11.94 -17.68
C GLY A 105 4.15 -12.23 -17.70
N ASP A 106 3.33 -11.45 -17.00
CA ASP A 106 1.89 -11.67 -16.89
C ASP A 106 1.12 -10.37 -17.12
N PRO A 107 0.41 -10.23 -18.27
CA PRO A 107 -0.37 -9.02 -18.58
C PRO A 107 -1.46 -8.69 -17.54
N LEU A 108 -2.07 -9.70 -16.92
CA LEU A 108 -3.07 -9.47 -15.87
C LEU A 108 -2.44 -8.94 -14.59
N ALA A 109 -1.27 -9.47 -14.21
CA ALA A 109 -0.49 -8.94 -13.10
C ALA A 109 -0.04 -7.50 -13.37
N SER A 110 0.42 -7.20 -14.59
CA SER A 110 0.81 -5.85 -15.02
C SER A 110 -0.36 -4.87 -14.95
N ALA A 111 -1.52 -5.24 -15.47
CA ALA A 111 -2.72 -4.41 -15.43
C ALA A 111 -3.16 -4.12 -13.99
N LEU A 112 -3.17 -5.15 -13.15
CA LEU A 112 -3.56 -5.04 -11.74
C LEU A 112 -2.55 -4.22 -10.93
N HIS A 113 -1.25 -4.42 -11.14
CA HIS A 113 -0.21 -3.61 -10.51
C HIS A 113 -0.39 -2.12 -10.86
N GLY A 114 -0.58 -1.80 -12.15
CA GLY A 114 -0.83 -0.44 -12.59
C GLY A 114 -2.13 0.17 -12.02
N GLU A 115 -3.19 -0.63 -11.84
CA GLU A 115 -4.44 -0.19 -11.20
C GLU A 115 -4.21 0.20 -9.74
N LEU A 116 -3.55 -0.66 -8.96
CA LEU A 116 -3.27 -0.43 -7.55
C LEU A 116 -2.31 0.75 -7.34
N ASP A 117 -1.31 0.89 -8.21
CA ASP A 117 -0.38 2.02 -8.15
C ASP A 117 -1.06 3.36 -8.47
N ARG A 118 -1.93 3.40 -9.48
CA ARG A 118 -2.76 4.58 -9.77
C ARG A 118 -3.69 4.93 -8.60
N SER A 119 -4.25 3.94 -7.92
CA SER A 119 -5.09 4.15 -6.73
C SER A 119 -4.29 4.79 -5.60
N ARG A 120 -3.07 4.31 -5.35
CA ARG A 120 -2.13 4.90 -4.38
C ARG A 120 -1.75 6.34 -4.75
N LEU A 121 -1.41 6.59 -6.02
CA LEU A 121 -1.08 7.92 -6.51
C LEU A 121 -2.27 8.90 -6.35
N LYS A 122 -3.50 8.44 -6.63
CA LYS A 122 -4.73 9.22 -6.40
C LYS A 122 -4.86 9.62 -4.93
N ARG A 123 -4.61 8.67 -4.00
CA ARG A 123 -4.62 8.94 -2.56
C ARG A 123 -3.59 10.01 -2.18
N MET A 124 -2.36 9.88 -2.67
CA MET A 124 -1.31 10.86 -2.40
C MET A 124 -1.65 12.24 -3.01
N SER A 125 -2.36 12.28 -4.14
CA SER A 125 -2.86 13.52 -4.72
C SER A 125 -3.88 14.23 -3.82
N LEU A 126 -4.75 13.49 -3.13
CA LEU A 126 -5.71 14.07 -2.17
C LEU A 126 -4.99 14.64 -0.95
N ASN A 127 -4.00 13.92 -0.42
CA ASN A 127 -3.20 14.38 0.71
C ASN A 127 -2.37 15.63 0.34
N ALA A 128 -1.76 15.63 -0.85
CA ALA A 128 -1.01 16.78 -1.36
C ALA A 128 -1.89 18.02 -1.54
N ARG A 129 -3.11 17.86 -2.08
CA ARG A 129 -4.06 18.98 -2.20
C ARG A 129 -4.38 19.60 -0.85
N HIS A 130 -4.57 18.78 0.19
CA HIS A 130 -4.84 19.27 1.53
C HIS A 130 -3.68 20.14 2.05
N LEU A 131 -2.43 19.68 1.98
CA LEU A 131 -1.26 20.44 2.43
C LEU A 131 -1.05 21.75 1.64
N VAL A 132 -1.19 21.69 0.32
CA VAL A 132 -1.00 22.86 -0.54
C VAL A 132 -2.12 23.89 -0.31
N ALA A 133 -3.38 23.44 -0.19
CA ALA A 133 -4.51 24.34 0.07
C ALA A 133 -4.43 25.02 1.44
N ALA A 134 -3.86 24.34 2.45
CA ALA A 134 -3.60 24.90 3.76
C ALA A 134 -2.41 25.89 3.80
N GLY A 135 -1.64 26.01 2.69
CA GLY A 135 -0.46 26.88 2.64
C GLY A 135 0.72 26.38 3.47
N HIS A 136 0.76 25.10 3.80
CA HIS A 136 1.74 24.53 4.74
C HIS A 136 2.97 23.92 4.06
N VAL A 137 3.03 23.94 2.73
CA VAL A 137 4.21 23.47 2.00
C VAL A 137 5.20 24.62 1.80
N ARG A 138 6.50 24.28 1.79
CA ARG A 138 7.56 25.27 1.58
C ARG A 138 7.38 26.05 0.26
N PRO A 139 7.80 27.32 0.20
CA PRO A 139 7.70 28.15 -0.99
C PRO A 139 8.28 27.49 -2.24
N GLY A 140 7.56 27.58 -3.34
CA GLY A 140 7.98 27.01 -4.63
C GLY A 140 7.63 25.53 -4.84
N LEU A 141 7.12 24.83 -3.83
CA LEU A 141 6.70 23.45 -3.97
C LEU A 141 5.23 23.35 -4.42
N GLY A 142 5.00 22.98 -5.67
CA GLY A 142 3.67 22.82 -6.23
C GLY A 142 3.02 21.48 -5.93
N LEU A 143 1.75 21.33 -6.29
CA LEU A 143 0.93 20.13 -6.03
C LEU A 143 1.58 18.83 -6.55
N ALA A 144 2.15 18.86 -7.76
CA ALA A 144 2.76 17.66 -8.35
C ALA A 144 3.96 17.18 -7.53
N ALA A 145 4.87 18.08 -7.17
CA ALA A 145 6.05 17.76 -6.38
C ALA A 145 5.68 17.28 -4.97
N THR A 146 4.69 17.92 -4.32
CA THR A 146 4.17 17.48 -3.02
C THR A 146 3.59 16.07 -3.10
N ARG A 147 2.78 15.79 -4.12
CA ARG A 147 2.24 14.44 -4.37
C ARG A 147 3.36 13.41 -4.57
N ASP A 148 4.36 13.74 -5.37
CA ASP A 148 5.43 12.80 -5.73
C ASP A 148 6.31 12.47 -4.50
N VAL A 149 6.55 13.43 -3.61
CA VAL A 149 7.19 13.17 -2.31
C VAL A 149 6.37 12.19 -1.47
N LEU A 150 5.08 12.45 -1.27
CA LEU A 150 4.19 11.56 -0.51
C LEU A 150 4.12 10.16 -1.14
N TRP A 151 4.05 10.09 -2.47
CA TRP A 151 3.99 8.84 -3.22
C TRP A 151 5.28 8.03 -3.09
N LEU A 152 6.44 8.67 -3.16
CA LEU A 152 7.75 8.04 -2.95
C LEU A 152 7.87 7.43 -1.56
N TYR A 153 7.60 8.20 -0.51
CA TYR A 153 7.77 7.73 0.87
C TYR A 153 6.71 6.73 1.33
N SER A 154 5.61 6.57 0.59
CA SER A 154 4.62 5.51 0.79
C SER A 154 4.85 4.28 -0.10
N SER A 155 5.98 4.19 -0.82
CA SER A 155 6.22 3.09 -1.76
C SER A 155 6.56 1.77 -1.06
N PRO A 156 6.10 0.63 -1.61
CA PRO A 156 6.45 -0.69 -1.10
C PRO A 156 7.95 -0.98 -1.23
N GLU A 157 8.62 -0.40 -2.21
CA GLU A 157 10.06 -0.52 -2.46
C GLU A 157 10.87 0.05 -1.31
N LEU A 158 10.48 1.20 -0.78
CA LEU A 158 11.19 1.83 0.35
C LEU A 158 11.11 0.95 1.61
N TYR A 159 9.93 0.37 1.86
CA TYR A 159 9.75 -0.60 2.93
C TYR A 159 10.62 -1.84 2.72
N ASP A 160 10.65 -2.41 1.52
CA ASP A 160 11.49 -3.58 1.21
C ASP A 160 12.97 -3.28 1.45
N LEU A 161 13.47 -2.16 0.94
CA LEU A 161 14.87 -1.76 1.09
C LEU A 161 15.27 -1.59 2.55
N LEU A 162 14.47 -0.87 3.34
CA LEU A 162 14.87 -0.47 4.69
C LEU A 162 14.51 -1.53 5.73
N VAL A 163 13.28 -2.06 5.70
CA VAL A 163 12.83 -2.99 6.72
C VAL A 163 13.22 -4.44 6.38
N ARG A 164 12.90 -4.91 5.16
CA ARG A 164 13.14 -6.32 4.83
C ARG A 164 14.62 -6.61 4.58
N ARG A 165 15.31 -5.77 3.80
CA ARG A 165 16.73 -6.02 3.43
C ARG A 165 17.69 -5.44 4.45
N ARG A 166 17.48 -4.21 4.95
CA ARG A 166 18.36 -3.56 5.93
C ARG A 166 17.99 -3.87 7.37
N ARG A 167 16.92 -4.64 7.62
CA ARG A 167 16.48 -5.08 8.94
C ARG A 167 16.18 -3.94 9.92
N TRP A 168 15.69 -2.80 9.42
CA TRP A 168 15.21 -1.75 10.31
C TRP A 168 13.97 -2.20 11.05
N SER A 169 13.80 -1.72 12.29
CA SER A 169 12.51 -1.85 12.98
C SER A 169 11.44 -1.01 12.27
N VAL A 170 10.19 -1.40 12.43
CA VAL A 170 9.05 -0.66 11.89
C VAL A 170 8.97 0.75 12.49
N ASP A 171 9.31 0.90 13.76
CA ASP A 171 9.34 2.22 14.43
C ASP A 171 10.40 3.14 13.82
N ARG A 172 11.61 2.62 13.57
CA ARG A 172 12.65 3.38 12.88
C ARG A 172 12.23 3.77 11.47
N TYR A 173 11.56 2.88 10.75
CA TYR A 173 11.02 3.16 9.42
C TYR A 173 9.94 4.24 9.48
N SER A 174 9.02 4.16 10.44
CA SER A 174 7.97 5.16 10.67
C SER A 174 8.56 6.56 10.90
N GLN A 175 9.53 6.66 11.81
CA GLN A 175 10.19 7.93 12.10
C GLN A 175 10.92 8.49 10.88
N PHE A 176 11.68 7.64 10.18
CA PHE A 176 12.39 8.05 8.96
C PHE A 176 11.46 8.56 7.88
N VAL A 177 10.33 7.87 7.62
CA VAL A 177 9.35 8.29 6.61
C VAL A 177 8.75 9.65 6.98
N ALA A 178 8.38 9.84 8.25
CA ALA A 178 7.84 11.11 8.74
C ALA A 178 8.85 12.24 8.60
N ASP A 179 10.07 12.07 9.11
CA ASP A 179 11.13 13.09 9.08
C ASP A 179 11.51 13.47 7.65
N ALA A 180 11.62 12.48 6.76
CA ALA A 180 11.97 12.72 5.37
C ALA A 180 10.86 13.46 4.61
N MET A 181 9.59 13.12 4.83
CA MET A 181 8.46 13.88 4.28
C MET A 181 8.43 15.30 4.83
N ILE A 182 8.62 15.50 6.13
CA ILE A 182 8.67 16.82 6.76
C ILE A 182 9.78 17.66 6.15
N ALA A 183 11.00 17.14 6.09
CA ALA A 183 12.16 17.86 5.53
C ALA A 183 11.98 18.18 4.03
N ALA A 184 11.25 17.36 3.29
CA ALA A 184 11.02 17.60 1.87
C ALA A 184 9.86 18.57 1.60
N LEU A 185 8.86 18.65 2.49
CA LEU A 185 7.61 19.36 2.24
C LEU A 185 7.47 20.68 3.01
N LEU A 186 7.98 20.73 4.25
CA LEU A 186 7.88 21.89 5.14
C LEU A 186 9.19 22.65 5.25
#